data_9c9725eb6e6e5c54fd6753a9f9ee810b
#
_entry.id   9c9725eb6e6e5c54fd6753a9f9ee810b
#
_cell.length_a   1.000
_cell.length_b   1.000
_cell.length_c   1.000
_cell.angle_alpha   90.00
_cell.angle_beta   90.00
_cell.angle_gamma   90.00
#
_symmetry.space_group_name_H-M   'P 1'
#
loop_
_entity.id
_entity.type
_entity.pdbx_description
1 polymer ?
#
loop_
_entity_poly.entity_id
_entity_poly.type
_entity_poly.pdbx_seq_one_letter_code
_entity_poly.pdbx_strand_id
1 'polypeptide(L)'
;MEESDKIEIRVIGRMGNDPLSPENFDIREIKGLFDVVETLLYPNQKNCRAPITYSLESGSVRNIFRTTRQSAAAFIAIVSLVQQSRSLEGLELPTARALQEVQKSAIRNNFTYEFGTPYSEVPALTISKDTTYHINENLWADAEFYFYGVLVNAGGKDKTNIHLLTKDNGLLTIATEKEFLQDLKENVLYKHFMVRAVGRQNILSGELDTSSLQLIELSTYDPTYNEMYLDNLIKKASPKWADVMDADKWVSEIRGING
;
A
#
# COMPACT_ATOMS: atom_id res chain seq x y z
N MET A 1 25.50 1.72 -15.77
CA MET A 1 24.24 1.17 -16.28
C MET A 1 23.84 0.08 -15.29
N GLU A 2 22.68 0.20 -14.66
CA GLU A 2 22.17 -0.89 -13.83
C GLU A 2 21.90 -2.11 -14.70
N GLU A 3 22.38 -3.30 -14.26
CA GLU A 3 22.10 -4.55 -14.95
C GLU A 3 20.58 -4.78 -14.94
N SER A 4 20.00 -4.99 -16.12
CA SER A 4 18.59 -5.30 -16.28
C SER A 4 18.35 -6.79 -16.32
N ASP A 5 17.22 -7.24 -15.75
CA ASP A 5 16.79 -8.63 -15.77
C ASP A 5 15.31 -8.73 -16.17
N LYS A 6 14.83 -9.95 -16.40
CA LYS A 6 13.47 -10.21 -16.90
C LYS A 6 12.69 -11.05 -15.91
N ILE A 7 11.45 -10.68 -15.72
CA ILE A 7 10.42 -11.51 -15.08
C ILE A 7 9.38 -11.89 -16.13
N GLU A 8 8.76 -13.05 -15.96
CA GLU A 8 7.71 -13.57 -16.83
C GLU A 8 6.45 -13.85 -16.03
N ILE A 9 5.30 -13.46 -16.60
CA ILE A 9 3.98 -13.95 -16.19
C ILE A 9 3.36 -14.61 -17.40
N ARG A 10 3.27 -15.93 -17.36
CA ARG A 10 2.61 -16.73 -18.39
C ARG A 10 1.16 -16.96 -18.00
N VAL A 11 0.26 -16.71 -18.94
CA VAL A 11 -1.16 -16.99 -18.76
C VAL A 11 -1.58 -18.14 -19.67
N ILE A 12 -2.12 -19.18 -19.06
CA ILE A 12 -2.54 -20.41 -19.74
C ILE A 12 -4.05 -20.56 -19.55
N GLY A 13 -4.75 -20.92 -20.62
CA GLY A 13 -6.20 -21.11 -20.56
C GLY A 13 -6.83 -21.23 -21.93
N ARG A 14 -8.11 -20.96 -21.99
CA ARG A 14 -8.89 -20.96 -23.24
C ARG A 14 -9.83 -19.76 -23.27
N MET A 15 -10.01 -19.19 -24.46
CA MET A 15 -11.06 -18.22 -24.74
C MET A 15 -12.12 -18.90 -25.62
N GLY A 16 -13.23 -19.30 -25.02
CA GLY A 16 -14.19 -20.18 -25.67
C GLY A 16 -13.56 -21.54 -25.97
N ASN A 17 -13.54 -21.92 -27.26
CA ASN A 17 -12.96 -23.20 -27.71
C ASN A 17 -11.47 -23.12 -28.09
N ASP A 18 -10.92 -21.93 -28.22
CA ASP A 18 -9.55 -21.71 -28.67
C ASP A 18 -8.56 -21.62 -27.51
N PRO A 19 -7.32 -22.15 -27.66
CA PRO A 19 -6.27 -21.88 -26.71
C PRO A 19 -6.01 -20.38 -26.56
N LEU A 20 -5.66 -19.95 -25.36
CA LEU A 20 -5.30 -18.58 -25.12
C LEU A 20 -4.00 -18.21 -25.86
N SER A 21 -4.03 -17.10 -26.58
CA SER A 21 -2.93 -16.57 -27.37
C SER A 21 -2.88 -15.04 -27.27
N PRO A 22 -1.78 -14.39 -27.68
CA PRO A 22 -1.70 -12.92 -27.71
C PRO A 22 -2.82 -12.25 -28.52
N GLU A 23 -3.34 -12.93 -29.56
CA GLU A 23 -4.34 -12.39 -30.47
C GLU A 23 -5.76 -12.40 -29.87
N ASN A 24 -6.03 -13.27 -28.89
CA ASN A 24 -7.34 -13.39 -28.25
C ASN A 24 -7.36 -13.03 -26.76
N PHE A 25 -6.22 -12.55 -26.20
CA PHE A 25 -6.13 -12.15 -24.81
C PHE A 25 -6.68 -10.74 -24.61
N ASP A 26 -7.65 -10.58 -23.70
CA ASP A 26 -8.34 -9.31 -23.47
C ASP A 26 -7.38 -8.26 -22.89
N ILE A 27 -7.44 -7.05 -23.44
CA ILE A 27 -6.63 -5.91 -22.99
C ILE A 27 -6.88 -5.53 -21.54
N ARG A 28 -8.05 -5.84 -20.97
CA ARG A 28 -8.36 -5.61 -19.54
C ARG A 28 -7.51 -6.50 -18.64
N GLU A 29 -7.29 -7.75 -19.05
CA GLU A 29 -6.43 -8.69 -18.32
C GLU A 29 -4.97 -8.23 -18.39
N ILE A 30 -4.52 -7.74 -19.58
CA ILE A 30 -3.17 -7.15 -19.72
C ILE A 30 -3.00 -5.96 -18.79
N LYS A 31 -3.98 -5.05 -18.75
CA LYS A 31 -3.96 -3.89 -17.83
C LYS A 31 -3.88 -4.34 -16.38
N GLY A 32 -4.68 -5.33 -15.98
CA GLY A 32 -4.65 -5.90 -14.64
C GLY A 32 -3.27 -6.46 -14.29
N LEU A 33 -2.60 -7.13 -15.24
CA LEU A 33 -1.23 -7.63 -15.03
C LEU A 33 -0.21 -6.50 -14.86
N PHE A 34 -0.35 -5.37 -15.57
CA PHE A 34 0.52 -4.21 -15.36
C PHE A 34 0.40 -3.65 -13.95
N ASP A 35 -0.82 -3.47 -13.46
CA ASP A 35 -1.10 -2.99 -12.11
C ASP A 35 -0.53 -3.95 -11.05
N VAL A 36 -0.67 -5.26 -11.27
CA VAL A 36 -0.10 -6.30 -10.41
C VAL A 36 1.42 -6.25 -10.40
N VAL A 37 2.08 -6.23 -11.58
CA VAL A 37 3.55 -6.20 -11.67
C VAL A 37 4.11 -4.93 -11.06
N GLU A 38 3.51 -3.77 -11.32
CA GLU A 38 3.93 -2.51 -10.71
C GLU A 38 3.85 -2.58 -9.18
N THR A 39 2.76 -3.13 -8.65
CA THR A 39 2.57 -3.26 -7.20
C THR A 39 3.53 -4.28 -6.57
N LEU A 40 3.80 -5.41 -7.23
CA LEU A 40 4.74 -6.42 -6.73
C LEU A 40 6.19 -5.93 -6.74
N LEU A 41 6.56 -5.09 -7.72
CA LEU A 41 7.92 -4.55 -7.83
C LEU A 41 8.13 -3.32 -6.94
N TYR A 42 7.09 -2.48 -6.77
CA TYR A 42 7.17 -1.17 -6.11
C TYR A 42 5.91 -0.89 -5.27
N PRO A 43 5.65 -1.63 -4.18
CA PRO A 43 4.40 -1.54 -3.43
C PRO A 43 4.12 -0.16 -2.84
N ASN A 44 5.17 0.60 -2.48
CA ASN A 44 5.06 1.91 -1.83
C ASN A 44 5.76 3.06 -2.57
N GLN A 45 6.26 2.84 -3.80
CA GLN A 45 7.14 3.80 -4.51
C GLN A 45 6.68 4.10 -5.93
N LYS A 46 5.44 4.53 -6.13
CA LYS A 46 4.91 4.80 -7.48
C LYS A 46 5.64 5.92 -8.24
N ASN A 47 6.20 6.91 -7.54
CA ASN A 47 6.77 8.13 -8.15
C ASN A 47 8.29 8.10 -8.35
N CYS A 48 9.03 7.17 -7.76
CA CYS A 48 10.50 7.08 -7.82
C CYS A 48 10.95 5.66 -8.16
N ARG A 49 10.38 5.05 -9.20
CA ARG A 49 10.71 3.69 -9.61
C ARG A 49 11.56 3.65 -10.88
N ALA A 50 12.36 2.59 -11.02
CA ALA A 50 13.03 2.30 -12.27
C ALA A 50 12.00 2.02 -13.39
N PRO A 51 12.31 2.31 -14.66
CA PRO A 51 11.45 1.97 -15.77
C PRO A 51 11.21 0.47 -15.86
N ILE A 52 9.96 0.09 -16.15
CA ILE A 52 9.58 -1.29 -16.47
C ILE A 52 9.20 -1.28 -17.96
N THR A 53 9.88 -2.08 -18.77
CA THR A 53 9.51 -2.27 -20.18
C THR A 53 8.81 -3.60 -20.36
N TYR A 54 7.98 -3.70 -21.38
CA TYR A 54 7.09 -4.84 -21.62
C TYR A 54 7.21 -5.38 -23.03
N SER A 55 7.11 -6.70 -23.17
CA SER A 55 6.90 -7.38 -24.44
C SER A 55 5.97 -8.57 -24.26
N LEU A 56 5.14 -8.82 -25.27
CA LEU A 56 4.24 -9.97 -25.33
C LEU A 56 4.80 -10.96 -26.36
N GLU A 57 4.93 -12.23 -25.95
CA GLU A 57 5.48 -13.29 -26.78
C GLU A 57 4.44 -14.40 -26.99
N SER A 58 4.51 -15.07 -28.14
CA SER A 58 3.69 -16.25 -28.48
C SER A 58 4.15 -17.51 -27.73
N GLY A 59 3.27 -18.53 -27.69
CA GLY A 59 3.49 -19.78 -26.95
C GLY A 59 2.76 -19.79 -25.60
N SER A 60 1.38 -19.72 -25.61
CA SER A 60 0.54 -19.15 -24.56
C SER A 60 0.76 -17.64 -24.43
N VAL A 61 0.09 -16.94 -23.55
CA VAL A 61 0.28 -15.49 -23.37
C VAL A 61 1.46 -15.27 -22.43
N ARG A 62 2.64 -15.04 -22.99
CA ARG A 62 3.88 -14.79 -22.23
C ARG A 62 4.13 -13.30 -22.09
N ASN A 63 3.85 -12.78 -20.91
CA ASN A 63 4.07 -11.37 -20.56
C ASN A 63 5.47 -11.22 -19.97
N ILE A 64 6.38 -10.58 -20.69
CA ILE A 64 7.78 -10.39 -20.28
C ILE A 64 7.95 -8.93 -19.85
N PHE A 65 8.39 -8.73 -18.61
CA PHE A 65 8.71 -7.44 -18.06
C PHE A 65 10.22 -7.37 -17.78
N ARG A 66 10.85 -6.28 -18.24
CA ARG A 66 12.26 -6.01 -17.97
C ARG A 66 12.37 -4.89 -16.95
N THR A 67 13.15 -5.12 -15.91
CA THR A 67 13.39 -4.17 -14.81
C THR A 67 14.84 -4.28 -14.33
N THR A 68 15.19 -3.67 -13.20
CA THR A 68 16.51 -3.85 -12.59
C THR A 68 16.68 -5.27 -12.05
N ARG A 69 17.92 -5.75 -12.00
CA ARG A 69 18.24 -7.07 -11.45
C ARG A 69 17.78 -7.23 -9.99
N GLN A 70 17.92 -6.15 -9.21
CA GLN A 70 17.48 -6.13 -7.81
C GLN A 70 15.96 -6.30 -7.69
N SER A 71 15.18 -5.56 -8.49
CA SER A 71 13.71 -5.66 -8.49
C SER A 71 13.23 -7.02 -8.98
N ALA A 72 13.87 -7.58 -10.02
CA ALA A 72 13.55 -8.92 -10.51
C ALA A 72 13.82 -9.99 -9.44
N ALA A 73 14.96 -9.92 -8.74
CA ALA A 73 15.28 -10.83 -7.64
C ALA A 73 14.28 -10.72 -6.48
N ALA A 74 13.90 -9.50 -6.08
CA ALA A 74 12.88 -9.27 -5.05
C ALA A 74 11.52 -9.85 -5.45
N PHE A 75 11.10 -9.65 -6.70
CA PHE A 75 9.88 -10.24 -7.24
C PHE A 75 9.90 -11.77 -7.12
N ILE A 76 10.98 -12.43 -7.57
CA ILE A 76 11.10 -13.91 -7.49
C ILE A 76 11.08 -14.37 -6.04
N ALA A 77 11.74 -13.65 -5.12
CA ALA A 77 11.72 -14.00 -3.70
C ALA A 77 10.30 -13.96 -3.11
N ILE A 78 9.53 -12.91 -3.41
CA ILE A 78 8.13 -12.76 -2.96
C ILE A 78 7.26 -13.90 -3.50
N VAL A 79 7.26 -14.14 -4.82
CA VAL A 79 6.40 -15.18 -5.41
C VAL A 79 6.80 -16.58 -4.97
N SER A 80 8.10 -16.84 -4.77
CA SER A 80 8.59 -18.13 -4.24
C SER A 80 8.16 -18.34 -2.79
N LEU A 81 8.19 -17.29 -1.97
CA LEU A 81 7.70 -17.35 -0.59
C LEU A 81 6.22 -17.74 -0.54
N VAL A 82 5.39 -17.12 -1.40
CA VAL A 82 3.96 -17.43 -1.51
C VAL A 82 3.73 -18.87 -1.95
N GLN A 83 4.52 -19.36 -2.93
CA GLN A 83 4.43 -20.76 -3.39
C GLN A 83 4.74 -21.74 -2.27
N GLN A 84 5.76 -21.46 -1.44
CA GLN A 84 6.19 -22.32 -0.34
C GLN A 84 5.22 -22.28 0.84
N SER A 85 4.80 -21.08 1.25
CA SER A 85 3.90 -20.89 2.39
C SER A 85 2.44 -21.20 2.09
N ARG A 86 2.05 -21.12 0.82
CA ARG A 86 0.65 -21.16 0.34
C ARG A 86 -0.24 -20.15 1.05
N SER A 87 0.33 -19.02 1.47
CA SER A 87 -0.31 -17.96 2.23
C SER A 87 0.14 -16.60 1.73
N LEU A 88 -0.73 -15.60 1.88
CA LEU A 88 -0.39 -14.19 1.67
C LEU A 88 -0.07 -13.48 3.00
N GLU A 89 -0.11 -14.21 4.12
CA GLU A 89 0.24 -13.67 5.43
C GLU A 89 1.73 -13.27 5.47
N GLY A 90 2.02 -12.12 6.06
CA GLY A 90 3.37 -11.56 6.12
C GLY A 90 3.79 -10.77 4.89
N LEU A 91 2.96 -10.69 3.84
CA LEU A 91 3.17 -9.75 2.74
C LEU A 91 2.61 -8.37 3.09
N GLU A 92 3.21 -7.33 2.54
CA GLU A 92 2.62 -6.00 2.55
C GLU A 92 1.23 -6.03 1.91
N LEU A 93 0.27 -5.29 2.49
CA LEU A 93 -1.13 -5.33 2.06
C LEU A 93 -1.33 -5.05 0.56
N PRO A 94 -0.66 -4.07 -0.08
CA PRO A 94 -0.77 -3.87 -1.52
C PRO A 94 -0.36 -5.11 -2.32
N THR A 95 0.74 -5.76 -1.95
CA THR A 95 1.27 -6.98 -2.57
C THR A 95 0.30 -8.15 -2.41
N ALA A 96 -0.23 -8.36 -1.20
CA ALA A 96 -1.21 -9.40 -0.92
C ALA A 96 -2.50 -9.19 -1.75
N ARG A 97 -3.01 -7.96 -1.81
CA ARG A 97 -4.17 -7.60 -2.63
C ARG A 97 -3.94 -7.81 -4.12
N ALA A 98 -2.76 -7.47 -4.63
CA ALA A 98 -2.41 -7.68 -6.04
C ALA A 98 -2.46 -9.17 -6.41
N LEU A 99 -1.89 -10.05 -5.58
CA LEU A 99 -1.95 -11.50 -5.80
C LEU A 99 -3.37 -12.07 -5.65
N GLN A 100 -4.18 -11.51 -4.74
CA GLN A 100 -5.59 -11.88 -4.62
C GLN A 100 -6.41 -11.47 -5.86
N GLU A 101 -6.11 -10.35 -6.50
CA GLU A 101 -6.76 -9.97 -7.76
C GLU A 101 -6.41 -10.94 -8.90
N VAL A 102 -5.16 -11.43 -8.96
CA VAL A 102 -4.78 -12.50 -9.89
C VAL A 102 -5.58 -13.78 -9.62
N GLN A 103 -5.72 -14.17 -8.36
CA GLN A 103 -6.56 -15.32 -7.97
C GLN A 103 -8.03 -15.13 -8.42
N LYS A 104 -8.61 -13.95 -8.20
CA LYS A 104 -9.97 -13.65 -8.66
C LYS A 104 -10.09 -13.75 -10.18
N SER A 105 -9.09 -13.27 -10.92
CA SER A 105 -9.05 -13.40 -12.37
C SER A 105 -8.91 -14.86 -12.82
N ALA A 106 -8.05 -15.65 -12.15
CA ALA A 106 -7.89 -17.08 -12.42
C ALA A 106 -9.20 -17.84 -12.25
N ILE A 107 -9.97 -17.56 -11.19
CA ILE A 107 -11.27 -18.16 -10.93
C ILE A 107 -12.30 -17.73 -11.99
N ARG A 108 -12.42 -16.43 -12.23
CA ARG A 108 -13.42 -15.85 -13.15
C ARG A 108 -13.27 -16.36 -14.58
N ASN A 109 -12.02 -16.44 -15.05
CA ASN A 109 -11.70 -16.74 -16.45
C ASN A 109 -11.27 -18.20 -16.67
N ASN A 110 -11.13 -19.00 -15.62
CA ASN A 110 -10.55 -20.33 -15.64
C ASN A 110 -9.14 -20.34 -16.27
N PHE A 111 -8.33 -19.34 -15.86
CA PHE A 111 -6.93 -19.21 -16.28
C PHE A 111 -5.98 -19.74 -15.23
N THR A 112 -4.77 -20.09 -15.67
CA THR A 112 -3.62 -20.37 -14.81
C THR A 112 -2.54 -19.34 -15.08
N TYR A 113 -2.07 -18.69 -14.01
CA TYR A 113 -1.01 -17.71 -14.03
C TYR A 113 0.26 -18.34 -13.46
N GLU A 114 1.32 -18.33 -14.24
CA GLU A 114 2.64 -18.79 -13.85
C GLU A 114 3.61 -17.62 -13.78
N PHE A 115 4.19 -17.40 -12.61
CA PHE A 115 5.14 -16.32 -12.32
C PHE A 115 6.55 -16.89 -12.26
N GLY A 116 7.50 -16.24 -12.90
CA GLY A 116 8.89 -16.72 -12.89
C GLY A 116 9.83 -15.82 -13.68
N THR A 117 10.83 -16.45 -14.26
CA THR A 117 11.74 -15.82 -15.21
C THR A 117 11.67 -16.55 -16.54
N PRO A 118 11.95 -15.90 -17.69
CA PRO A 118 11.94 -16.57 -18.99
C PRO A 118 13.06 -17.60 -19.16
N TYR A 119 13.95 -17.71 -18.18
CA TYR A 119 15.11 -18.62 -18.18
C TYR A 119 14.85 -19.93 -17.41
N SER A 120 13.73 -20.01 -16.67
CA SER A 120 13.35 -21.18 -15.88
C SER A 120 12.13 -21.88 -16.49
N GLU A 121 12.22 -23.19 -16.65
CA GLU A 121 11.07 -24.01 -17.08
C GLU A 121 10.06 -24.23 -15.94
N VAL A 122 10.51 -24.11 -14.69
CA VAL A 122 9.66 -24.28 -13.51
C VAL A 122 9.23 -22.91 -13.00
N PRO A 123 7.91 -22.64 -12.92
CA PRO A 123 7.43 -21.38 -12.37
C PRO A 123 7.75 -21.26 -10.87
N ALA A 124 8.06 -20.04 -10.44
CA ALA A 124 8.30 -19.75 -9.03
C ALA A 124 6.98 -19.71 -8.23
N LEU A 125 5.85 -19.38 -8.89
CA LEU A 125 4.51 -19.40 -8.32
C LEU A 125 3.51 -19.77 -9.39
N THR A 126 2.52 -20.59 -9.05
CA THR A 126 1.37 -20.90 -9.90
C THR A 126 0.06 -20.54 -9.18
N ILE A 127 -0.75 -19.71 -9.83
CA ILE A 127 -2.10 -19.35 -9.36
C ILE A 127 -3.12 -19.85 -10.39
N SER A 128 -4.02 -20.72 -9.97
CA SER A 128 -5.08 -21.29 -10.78
C SER A 128 -6.45 -21.07 -10.14
N LYS A 129 -7.51 -21.54 -10.78
CA LYS A 129 -8.86 -21.51 -10.21
C LYS A 129 -8.98 -22.26 -8.87
N ASP A 130 -8.09 -23.23 -8.63
CA ASP A 130 -8.09 -24.05 -7.42
C ASP A 130 -7.22 -23.45 -6.29
N THR A 131 -6.57 -22.32 -6.57
CA THR A 131 -5.78 -21.58 -5.56
C THR A 131 -6.71 -20.84 -4.63
N THR A 132 -6.50 -20.97 -3.32
CA THR A 132 -7.30 -20.31 -2.28
C THR A 132 -6.38 -19.52 -1.34
N TYR A 133 -6.10 -18.28 -1.70
CA TYR A 133 -5.42 -17.36 -0.79
C TYR A 133 -6.45 -16.51 -0.06
N HIS A 134 -6.24 -16.32 1.22
CA HIS A 134 -7.03 -15.43 2.06
C HIS A 134 -6.12 -14.37 2.67
N ILE A 135 -6.57 -13.13 2.62
CA ILE A 135 -5.99 -12.06 3.44
C ILE A 135 -6.71 -12.20 4.79
N ASN A 136 -5.96 -12.41 5.85
CA ASN A 136 -6.55 -12.48 7.19
C ASN A 136 -6.96 -11.07 7.63
N GLU A 137 -8.22 -10.71 7.34
CA GLU A 137 -8.77 -9.39 7.70
C GLU A 137 -8.88 -9.19 9.22
N ASN A 138 -8.85 -10.27 10.01
CA ASN A 138 -8.87 -10.18 11.47
C ASN A 138 -7.58 -9.58 12.07
N LEU A 139 -6.52 -9.44 11.28
CA LEU A 139 -5.31 -8.75 11.68
C LEU A 139 -5.41 -7.22 11.54
N TRP A 140 -6.52 -6.71 11.01
CA TRP A 140 -6.74 -5.30 10.79
C TRP A 140 -7.76 -4.76 11.79
N ALA A 141 -7.36 -3.78 12.59
CA ALA A 141 -8.22 -3.05 13.50
C ALA A 141 -8.42 -1.62 13.03
N ASP A 142 -9.57 -1.04 13.34
CA ASP A 142 -9.79 0.38 13.19
C ASP A 142 -8.96 1.15 14.23
N ALA A 143 -8.26 2.19 13.77
CA ALA A 143 -7.42 3.05 14.61
C ALA A 143 -7.59 4.51 14.19
N GLU A 144 -7.35 5.41 15.13
CA GLU A 144 -7.25 6.84 14.85
C GLU A 144 -5.81 7.25 14.55
N PHE A 145 -5.67 8.14 13.57
CA PHE A 145 -4.39 8.66 13.12
C PHE A 145 -4.43 10.18 13.10
N TYR A 146 -3.28 10.77 13.41
CA TYR A 146 -3.06 12.20 13.34
C TYR A 146 -1.95 12.46 12.32
N PHE A 147 -2.31 13.12 11.21
CA PHE A 147 -1.38 13.46 10.14
C PHE A 147 -1.15 14.95 10.10
N TYR A 148 0.10 15.35 9.89
CA TYR A 148 0.49 16.74 9.76
C TYR A 148 1.03 16.99 8.36
N GLY A 149 0.50 17.99 7.67
CA GLY A 149 0.92 18.21 6.28
C GLY A 149 0.27 19.41 5.62
N VAL A 150 0.53 19.54 4.32
CA VAL A 150 -0.06 20.55 3.47
C VAL A 150 -1.22 19.95 2.68
N LEU A 151 -2.38 20.57 2.75
CA LEU A 151 -3.55 20.15 1.98
C LEU A 151 -3.39 20.65 0.54
N VAL A 152 -3.17 19.73 -0.40
CA VAL A 152 -2.84 20.07 -1.80
C VAL A 152 -4.02 19.92 -2.75
N ASN A 153 -5.06 19.17 -2.35
CA ASN A 153 -6.29 19.00 -3.14
C ASN A 153 -7.48 18.70 -2.21
N ALA A 154 -8.67 19.12 -2.62
CA ALA A 154 -9.92 18.80 -1.95
C ALA A 154 -11.06 18.79 -2.99
N GLY A 155 -11.88 17.74 -2.98
CA GLY A 155 -13.02 17.61 -3.89
C GLY A 155 -13.24 16.17 -4.37
N GLY A 156 -13.92 16.05 -5.50
CA GLY A 156 -14.28 14.79 -6.15
C GLY A 156 -15.73 14.78 -6.61
N LYS A 157 -16.00 14.24 -7.78
CA LYS A 157 -17.36 14.18 -8.34
C LYS A 157 -18.19 13.09 -7.67
N ASP A 158 -17.63 11.87 -7.64
CA ASP A 158 -18.33 10.66 -7.19
C ASP A 158 -17.82 10.17 -5.82
N LYS A 159 -16.55 10.44 -5.52
CA LYS A 159 -15.90 10.12 -4.25
C LYS A 159 -15.16 11.38 -3.76
N THR A 160 -15.75 12.02 -2.77
CA THR A 160 -15.16 13.23 -2.18
C THR A 160 -14.00 12.84 -1.27
N ASN A 161 -12.87 13.52 -1.42
CA ASN A 161 -11.67 13.30 -0.63
C ASN A 161 -10.83 14.57 -0.49
N ILE A 162 -9.87 14.52 0.40
CA ILE A 162 -8.78 15.50 0.52
C ILE A 162 -7.44 14.80 0.25
N HIS A 163 -6.49 15.56 -0.32
CA HIS A 163 -5.13 15.10 -0.49
C HIS A 163 -4.20 15.88 0.43
N LEU A 164 -3.61 15.19 1.38
CA LEU A 164 -2.66 15.74 2.35
C LEU A 164 -1.24 15.29 2.02
N LEU A 165 -0.36 16.23 1.70
CA LEU A 165 1.06 15.95 1.53
C LEU A 165 1.76 16.00 2.88
N THR A 166 2.19 14.85 3.37
CA THR A 166 2.87 14.66 4.65
C THR A 166 4.37 14.41 4.43
N LYS A 167 5.19 14.67 5.45
CA LYS A 167 6.62 14.40 5.41
C LYS A 167 6.93 12.90 5.45
N ASP A 168 6.20 12.16 6.28
CA ASP A 168 6.55 10.77 6.62
C ASP A 168 5.80 9.74 5.75
N ASN A 169 4.57 10.05 5.33
CA ASN A 169 3.71 9.13 4.56
C ASN A 169 3.51 9.57 3.09
N GLY A 170 4.19 10.65 2.65
CA GLY A 170 3.98 11.18 1.31
C GLY A 170 2.57 11.74 1.11
N LEU A 171 1.99 11.52 -0.07
CA LEU A 171 0.65 12.01 -0.41
C LEU A 171 -0.42 11.02 0.08
N LEU A 172 -1.20 11.43 1.06
CA LEU A 172 -2.35 10.67 1.56
C LEU A 172 -3.64 11.14 0.91
N THR A 173 -4.46 10.20 0.47
CA THR A 173 -5.83 10.44 0.01
C THR A 173 -6.78 10.02 1.13
N ILE A 174 -7.53 10.97 1.69
CA ILE A 174 -8.39 10.75 2.84
C ILE A 174 -9.83 11.03 2.41
N ALA A 175 -10.68 10.01 2.48
CA ALA A 175 -12.11 10.15 2.15
C ALA A 175 -12.78 11.16 3.09
N THR A 176 -13.71 11.96 2.57
CA THR A 176 -14.49 12.91 3.36
C THR A 176 -15.89 13.03 2.77
N GLU A 177 -16.81 13.56 3.56
CA GLU A 177 -18.15 13.87 3.10
C GLU A 177 -18.16 15.18 2.31
N LYS A 178 -19.07 15.30 1.35
CA LYS A 178 -19.19 16.47 0.49
C LYS A 178 -19.60 17.71 1.30
N GLU A 179 -20.48 17.48 2.25
CA GLU A 179 -21.02 18.49 3.16
C GLU A 179 -19.91 19.15 3.98
N PHE A 180 -18.95 18.35 4.44
CA PHE A 180 -17.78 18.87 5.17
C PHE A 180 -17.00 19.88 4.31
N LEU A 181 -16.77 19.60 3.04
CA LEU A 181 -16.04 20.52 2.15
C LEU A 181 -16.87 21.77 1.81
N GLN A 182 -18.21 21.66 1.75
CA GLN A 182 -19.10 22.79 1.49
C GLN A 182 -19.17 23.78 2.66
N ASP A 183 -19.03 23.29 3.88
CA ASP A 183 -19.10 24.11 5.12
C ASP A 183 -17.79 24.85 5.40
N LEU A 184 -16.71 24.56 4.66
CA LEU A 184 -15.44 25.28 4.79
C LEU A 184 -15.59 26.73 4.32
N LYS A 185 -15.43 27.68 5.25
CA LYS A 185 -15.63 29.13 5.00
C LYS A 185 -14.45 29.78 4.30
N GLU A 186 -13.27 29.14 4.32
CA GLU A 186 -12.03 29.70 3.80
C GLU A 186 -11.37 28.72 2.81
N ASN A 187 -10.50 29.28 1.96
CA ASN A 187 -9.63 28.45 1.12
C ASN A 187 -8.63 27.68 1.99
N VAL A 188 -8.71 26.37 1.95
CA VAL A 188 -7.86 25.45 2.73
C VAL A 188 -6.65 24.93 1.92
N LEU A 189 -6.62 25.14 0.61
CA LEU A 189 -5.54 24.63 -0.24
C LEU A 189 -4.22 25.32 0.04
N TYR A 190 -3.15 24.53 0.03
CA TYR A 190 -1.75 24.93 0.25
C TYR A 190 -1.46 25.52 1.65
N LYS A 191 -2.35 25.24 2.61
CA LYS A 191 -2.14 25.57 4.02
C LYS A 191 -1.79 24.32 4.82
N HIS A 192 -1.14 24.51 5.97
CA HIS A 192 -0.79 23.45 6.91
C HIS A 192 -1.97 23.06 7.79
N PHE A 193 -2.21 21.76 7.88
CA PHE A 193 -3.27 21.20 8.72
C PHE A 193 -2.75 19.99 9.52
N MET A 194 -3.37 19.83 10.69
CA MET A 194 -3.47 18.57 11.39
C MET A 194 -4.76 17.90 10.96
N VAL A 195 -4.67 16.70 10.45
CA VAL A 195 -5.81 15.88 10.05
C VAL A 195 -5.95 14.73 11.02
N ARG A 196 -7.08 14.63 11.68
CA ARG A 196 -7.50 13.45 12.43
C ARG A 196 -8.35 12.59 11.52
N ALA A 197 -7.93 11.34 11.34
CA ALA A 197 -8.61 10.38 10.46
C ALA A 197 -8.74 9.03 11.15
N VAL A 198 -9.75 8.26 10.82
CA VAL A 198 -9.86 6.84 11.15
C VAL A 198 -9.45 6.03 9.93
N GLY A 199 -8.81 4.90 10.16
CA GLY A 199 -8.40 3.97 9.12
C GLY A 199 -8.05 2.62 9.73
N ARG A 200 -7.69 1.66 8.88
CA ARG A 200 -7.34 0.30 9.32
C ARG A 200 -5.84 0.16 9.46
N GLN A 201 -5.42 -0.41 10.56
CA GLN A 201 -4.03 -0.73 10.86
C GLN A 201 -3.87 -2.22 11.09
N ASN A 202 -2.81 -2.79 10.54
CA ASN A 202 -2.44 -4.17 10.83
C ASN A 202 -1.89 -4.26 12.26
N ILE A 203 -2.49 -5.10 13.09
CA ILE A 203 -2.15 -5.23 14.51
C ILE A 203 -0.72 -5.75 14.71
N LEU A 204 -0.22 -6.60 13.81
CA LEU A 204 1.09 -7.22 13.94
C LEU A 204 2.20 -6.36 13.35
N SER A 205 2.00 -5.82 12.14
CA SER A 205 3.03 -5.03 11.45
C SER A 205 2.98 -3.54 11.76
N GLY A 206 1.85 -3.04 12.29
CA GLY A 206 1.59 -1.61 12.44
C GLY A 206 1.32 -0.88 11.11
N GLU A 207 1.25 -1.60 9.99
CA GLU A 207 1.05 -1.04 8.66
C GLU A 207 -0.32 -0.40 8.53
N LEU A 208 -0.38 0.81 7.96
CA LEU A 208 -1.60 1.56 7.70
C LEU A 208 -2.18 1.20 6.32
N ASP A 209 -3.45 0.84 6.27
CA ASP A 209 -4.21 0.80 5.02
C ASP A 209 -4.62 2.22 4.61
N THR A 210 -3.77 2.87 3.82
CA THR A 210 -4.01 4.25 3.34
C THR A 210 -5.28 4.39 2.51
N SER A 211 -5.82 3.29 1.96
CA SER A 211 -7.07 3.30 1.20
C SER A 211 -8.33 3.33 2.07
N SER A 212 -8.19 3.05 3.36
CA SER A 212 -9.28 3.01 4.33
C SER A 212 -9.49 4.34 5.08
N LEU A 213 -8.62 5.33 4.85
CA LEU A 213 -8.63 6.58 5.60
C LEU A 213 -9.90 7.40 5.38
N GLN A 214 -10.55 7.76 6.48
CA GLN A 214 -11.74 8.64 6.52
C GLN A 214 -11.48 9.82 7.46
N LEU A 215 -11.80 11.01 6.99
CA LEU A 215 -11.63 12.25 7.75
C LEU A 215 -12.58 12.30 8.93
N ILE A 216 -12.05 12.66 10.12
CA ILE A 216 -12.83 13.00 11.30
C ILE A 216 -12.77 14.51 11.52
N GLU A 217 -11.58 15.10 11.48
CA GLU A 217 -11.35 16.50 11.82
C GLU A 217 -10.21 17.09 11.01
N LEU A 218 -10.34 18.37 10.67
CA LEU A 218 -9.35 19.19 10.02
C LEU A 218 -9.10 20.43 10.87
N SER A 219 -7.92 20.55 11.46
CA SER A 219 -7.54 21.67 12.32
C SER A 219 -6.31 22.38 11.75
N THR A 220 -6.29 23.71 11.85
CA THR A 220 -5.11 24.49 11.43
C THR A 220 -3.91 24.11 12.28
N TYR A 221 -2.75 23.98 11.62
CA TYR A 221 -1.49 23.64 12.26
C TYR A 221 -0.40 24.60 11.81
N ASP A 222 0.32 25.19 12.77
CA ASP A 222 1.50 25.98 12.50
C ASP A 222 2.76 25.13 12.78
N PRO A 223 3.53 24.78 11.74
CA PRO A 223 4.76 23.99 11.89
C PRO A 223 5.92 24.78 12.49
N THR A 224 5.75 26.08 12.71
CA THR A 224 6.83 26.95 13.21
C THR A 224 7.09 26.64 14.69
N TYR A 225 8.32 26.29 15.01
CA TYR A 225 8.75 26.12 16.40
C TYR A 225 8.62 27.44 17.16
N ASN A 226 7.88 27.44 18.26
CA ASN A 226 7.69 28.58 19.13
C ASN A 226 8.19 28.28 20.55
N GLU A 227 9.41 28.72 20.85
CA GLU A 227 10.07 28.49 22.13
C GLU A 227 9.26 29.08 23.31
N MET A 228 8.70 30.27 23.15
CA MET A 228 7.90 30.91 24.18
C MET A 228 6.62 30.11 24.50
N TYR A 229 6.00 29.52 23.48
CA TYR A 229 4.83 28.63 23.66
C TYR A 229 5.22 27.37 24.44
N LEU A 230 6.36 26.75 24.10
CA LEU A 230 6.85 25.57 24.79
C LEU A 230 7.20 25.88 26.26
N ASP A 231 7.87 26.98 26.53
CA ASP A 231 8.19 27.43 27.88
C ASP A 231 6.91 27.66 28.72
N ASN A 232 5.87 28.24 28.12
CA ASN A 232 4.60 28.44 28.79
C ASN A 232 3.90 27.10 29.09
N LEU A 233 3.96 26.13 28.19
CA LEU A 233 3.45 24.78 28.44
C LEU A 233 4.20 24.09 29.56
N ILE A 234 5.54 24.16 29.57
CA ILE A 234 6.39 23.61 30.64
C ILE A 234 6.04 24.24 31.99
N LYS A 235 5.95 25.56 32.05
CA LYS A 235 5.56 26.30 33.29
C LYS A 235 4.18 25.87 33.79
N LYS A 236 3.21 25.65 32.87
CA LYS A 236 1.84 25.20 33.21
C LYS A 236 1.80 23.75 33.68
N ALA A 237 2.62 22.89 33.10
CA ALA A 237 2.67 21.47 33.43
C ALA A 237 3.49 21.17 34.70
N SER A 238 4.61 21.86 34.89
CA SER A 238 5.56 21.61 35.99
C SER A 238 4.92 21.47 37.39
N PRO A 239 3.95 22.29 37.78
CA PRO A 239 3.32 22.12 39.11
C PRO A 239 2.54 20.80 39.25
N LYS A 240 2.06 20.24 38.14
CA LYS A 240 1.31 18.96 38.13
C LYS A 240 2.20 17.72 38.17
N TRP A 241 3.51 17.93 37.96
CA TRP A 241 4.52 16.87 37.95
C TRP A 241 5.51 17.04 39.10
N ALA A 242 5.25 17.98 40.04
CA ALA A 242 6.18 18.31 41.12
C ALA A 242 6.40 17.17 42.11
N ASP A 243 5.52 16.20 42.18
CA ASP A 243 5.59 14.98 42.98
C ASP A 243 6.37 13.83 42.30
N VAL A 244 6.66 13.96 41.03
CA VAL A 244 7.43 12.97 40.26
C VAL A 244 8.92 13.35 40.35
N MET A 245 9.61 12.82 41.39
CA MET A 245 11.05 13.14 41.61
C MET A 245 11.98 12.48 40.59
N ASP A 246 11.59 11.30 40.03
CA ASP A 246 12.36 10.52 39.05
C ASP A 246 11.44 10.10 37.92
N ALA A 247 11.56 10.83 36.82
CA ALA A 247 10.69 10.58 35.63
C ALA A 247 10.95 9.22 34.98
N ASP A 248 12.21 8.75 34.97
CA ASP A 248 12.60 7.48 34.37
C ASP A 248 12.05 6.30 35.17
N LYS A 249 12.15 6.40 36.50
CA LYS A 249 11.54 5.40 37.40
C LYS A 249 10.05 5.37 37.27
N TRP A 250 9.37 6.52 37.26
CA TRP A 250 7.92 6.62 37.11
C TRP A 250 7.45 6.01 35.76
N VAL A 251 8.16 6.30 34.64
CA VAL A 251 7.86 5.70 33.33
C VAL A 251 8.06 4.19 33.35
N SER A 252 9.13 3.70 34.01
CA SER A 252 9.40 2.26 34.14
C SER A 252 8.32 1.54 34.93
N GLU A 253 7.83 2.14 36.02
CA GLU A 253 6.75 1.63 36.85
C GLU A 253 5.43 1.53 36.05
N ILE A 254 5.06 2.57 35.28
CA ILE A 254 3.85 2.56 34.44
C ILE A 254 3.93 1.50 33.34
N ARG A 255 5.11 1.28 32.75
CA ARG A 255 5.33 0.29 31.71
C ARG A 255 5.44 -1.14 32.24
N GLY A 256 5.40 -1.33 33.55
CA GLY A 256 5.57 -2.66 34.18
C GLY A 256 6.95 -3.25 33.97
N ILE A 257 7.95 -2.42 33.61
CA ILE A 257 9.36 -2.82 33.46
C ILE A 257 10.02 -2.68 34.84
N ASN A 258 9.59 -3.49 35.79
CA ASN A 258 10.35 -3.70 37.02
C ASN A 258 11.40 -4.75 36.69
N GLY A 259 12.69 -4.32 36.74
CA GLY A 259 13.87 -5.11 36.46
C GLY A 259 14.07 -6.32 37.37
#